data_ccf2d136aab6d0a81190540659e66d58
#
_entry.id   ccf2d136aab6d0a81190540659e66d58
#
_cell.length_a   1.000
_cell.length_b   1.000
_cell.length_c   1.000
_cell.angle_alpha   90.00
_cell.angle_beta   90.00
_cell.angle_gamma   90.00
#
_symmetry.space_group_name_H-M   'P 1'
#
loop_
_entity.id
_entity.type
_entity.pdbx_description
1 polymer ?
#
loop_
_entity_poly.entity_id
_entity_poly.type
_entity_poly.pdbx_seq_one_letter_code
_entity_poly.pdbx_strand_id
1 'polypeptide(L)'
;STISGLTTSVFDMNIPEEKKPILHKAEQEVIAIENDFEEGFLTENERYKSVIGVWKNAADQVENLVKDVMEEDNPIWMMADSGARGSMNQIRQLCGMRGLMSDPSGRTIELPVKACFREGLSVLEYFISSHGGRKGLADTALKTADSGYLTRRLVDVAQNVIVREEDCSAGSRPQGMWIEAFRGSGKDEIIEKFEDRIIGKYVIDDVVNPTTGELICPGDTMITDDLAAEIVKAGISKLYMRTVLTCRSEHGVCCKCYGSNMATGKPVNLGEAVGVIAAQSIGEPGTQLTM
;
A
#
# COMPACT_ATOMS: atom_id res chain seq x y z
N SER A 1 1.74 12.63 17.57
CA SER A 1 2.76 13.68 17.83
C SER A 1 2.67 14.20 19.27
N THR A 2 1.49 14.61 19.78
CA THR A 2 1.36 15.20 21.13
C THR A 2 1.79 14.23 22.24
N ILE A 3 1.45 12.94 22.14
CA ILE A 3 1.81 11.90 23.14
C ILE A 3 3.27 11.51 22.99
N SER A 4 3.76 11.37 21.76
CA SER A 4 5.16 10.99 21.50
C SER A 4 6.16 12.15 21.67
N GLY A 5 5.68 13.39 21.78
CA GLY A 5 6.54 14.56 21.91
C GLY A 5 7.38 14.88 20.65
N LEU A 6 7.07 14.27 19.50
CA LEU A 6 7.79 14.52 18.25
C LEU A 6 7.52 15.93 17.75
N THR A 7 8.59 16.68 17.56
CA THR A 7 8.59 18.01 16.92
C THR A 7 9.49 17.96 15.70
N THR A 8 9.11 18.67 14.64
CA THR A 8 9.88 18.76 13.39
C THR A 8 10.36 20.17 13.16
N SER A 9 11.60 20.31 12.73
CA SER A 9 12.23 21.56 12.38
C SER A 9 12.71 21.54 10.91
N VAL A 10 12.92 22.70 10.34
CA VAL A 10 13.56 22.81 9.00
C VAL A 10 14.98 22.24 9.03
N PHE A 11 15.65 22.24 10.17
CA PHE A 11 16.99 21.72 10.35
C PHE A 11 17.06 20.17 10.32
N ASP A 12 15.95 19.50 10.57
CA ASP A 12 15.88 18.03 10.50
C ASP A 12 15.89 17.51 9.05
N MET A 13 15.76 18.44 8.07
CA MET A 13 15.81 18.13 6.64
C MET A 13 17.25 18.24 6.14
N ASN A 14 18.07 17.21 6.30
CA ASN A 14 19.45 17.21 5.85
C ASN A 14 19.54 17.02 4.32
N ILE A 15 20.30 17.92 3.66
CA ILE A 15 20.53 17.85 2.22
C ILE A 15 21.89 17.17 1.99
N PRO A 16 21.94 16.04 1.27
CA PRO A 16 23.20 15.35 0.98
C PRO A 16 24.12 16.24 0.11
N GLU A 17 25.40 16.34 0.48
CA GLU A 17 26.39 17.10 -0.31
C GLU A 17 26.65 16.45 -1.68
N GLU A 18 26.54 15.12 -1.75
CA GLU A 18 26.73 14.33 -2.95
C GLU A 18 25.61 14.53 -4.00
N LYS A 19 24.54 15.24 -3.67
CA LYS A 19 23.48 15.62 -4.60
C LYS A 19 24.02 16.37 -5.81
N LYS A 20 24.91 17.34 -5.59
CA LYS A 20 25.44 18.22 -6.65
C LYS A 20 26.19 17.45 -7.74
N PRO A 21 27.17 16.57 -7.44
CA PRO A 21 27.84 15.78 -8.46
C PRO A 21 26.91 14.85 -9.25
N ILE A 22 25.87 14.26 -8.63
CA ILE A 22 24.91 13.42 -9.34
C ILE A 22 24.12 14.26 -10.35
N LEU A 23 23.62 15.42 -9.94
CA LEU A 23 22.89 16.33 -10.83
C LEU A 23 23.76 16.79 -11.99
N HIS A 24 25.02 17.13 -11.73
CA HIS A 24 25.96 17.56 -12.78
C HIS A 24 26.23 16.44 -13.78
N LYS A 25 26.41 15.20 -13.31
CA LYS A 25 26.59 14.04 -14.18
C LYS A 25 25.36 13.82 -15.06
N ALA A 26 24.15 13.89 -14.48
CA ALA A 26 22.91 13.76 -15.23
C ALA A 26 22.75 14.86 -16.30
N GLU A 27 23.16 16.10 -16.00
CA GLU A 27 23.20 17.21 -16.97
C GLU A 27 24.11 16.90 -18.14
N GLN A 28 25.31 16.37 -17.89
CA GLN A 28 26.24 15.99 -18.95
C GLN A 28 25.71 14.87 -19.84
N GLU A 29 25.04 13.88 -19.25
CA GLU A 29 24.40 12.81 -20.00
C GLU A 29 23.24 13.34 -20.89
N VAL A 30 22.46 14.29 -20.38
CA VAL A 30 21.38 14.93 -21.17
C VAL A 30 21.96 15.75 -22.34
N ILE A 31 23.05 16.52 -22.12
CA ILE A 31 23.71 17.27 -23.18
C ILE A 31 24.26 16.32 -24.27
N ALA A 32 24.80 15.16 -23.90
CA ALA A 32 25.24 14.18 -24.87
C ALA A 32 24.08 13.64 -25.72
N ILE A 33 22.92 13.36 -25.09
CA ILE A 33 21.70 12.91 -25.80
C ILE A 33 21.16 14.01 -26.74
N GLU A 34 21.25 15.29 -26.33
CA GLU A 34 20.85 16.41 -27.16
C GLU A 34 21.76 16.56 -28.39
N ASN A 35 23.07 16.39 -28.21
CA ASN A 35 24.04 16.41 -29.32
C ASN A 35 23.78 15.24 -30.30
N ASP A 36 23.55 14.03 -29.81
CA ASP A 36 23.21 12.88 -30.65
C ASP A 36 21.90 13.11 -31.45
N PHE A 37 20.95 13.81 -30.85
CA PHE A 37 19.73 14.21 -31.53
C PHE A 37 19.98 15.27 -32.61
N GLU A 38 20.81 16.31 -32.35
CA GLU A 38 21.14 17.33 -33.32
C GLU A 38 21.95 16.76 -34.51
N GLU A 39 22.79 15.76 -34.25
CA GLU A 39 23.51 15.00 -35.29
C GLU A 39 22.60 14.04 -36.09
N GLY A 40 21.34 13.85 -35.66
CA GLY A 40 20.36 13.04 -36.35
C GLY A 40 20.40 11.53 -36.04
N PHE A 41 21.14 11.11 -35.02
CA PHE A 41 21.21 9.69 -34.60
C PHE A 41 19.97 9.23 -33.83
N LEU A 42 19.23 10.15 -33.23
CA LEU A 42 18.04 9.85 -32.44
C LEU A 42 16.78 10.47 -33.02
N THR A 43 15.66 9.76 -32.87
CA THR A 43 14.33 10.35 -33.12
C THR A 43 13.87 11.17 -31.91
N GLU A 44 12.93 12.13 -32.11
CA GLU A 44 12.38 12.94 -31.02
C GLU A 44 11.81 12.11 -29.88
N ASN A 45 11.14 10.99 -30.18
CA ASN A 45 10.59 10.10 -29.18
C ASN A 45 11.65 9.35 -28.37
N GLU A 46 12.75 8.98 -29.01
CA GLU A 46 13.88 8.31 -28.36
C GLU A 46 14.62 9.29 -27.48
N ARG A 47 14.92 10.50 -27.97
CA ARG A 47 15.49 11.60 -27.18
C ARG A 47 14.67 11.84 -25.91
N TYR A 48 13.34 12.04 -26.08
CA TYR A 48 12.41 12.29 -24.96
C TYR A 48 12.47 11.17 -23.90
N LYS A 49 12.40 9.90 -24.33
CA LYS A 49 12.46 8.76 -23.42
C LYS A 49 13.81 8.66 -22.70
N SER A 50 14.91 8.92 -23.42
CA SER A 50 16.26 8.86 -22.87
C SER A 50 16.48 9.96 -21.82
N VAL A 51 16.07 11.18 -22.09
CA VAL A 51 16.16 12.32 -21.15
C VAL A 51 15.36 12.05 -19.87
N ILE A 52 14.12 11.55 -20.00
CA ILE A 52 13.31 11.17 -18.84
C ILE A 52 13.98 10.03 -18.06
N GLY A 53 14.57 9.05 -18.76
CA GLY A 53 15.28 7.94 -18.15
C GLY A 53 16.46 8.41 -17.29
N VAL A 54 17.29 9.33 -17.81
CA VAL A 54 18.41 9.92 -17.08
C VAL A 54 17.94 10.63 -15.80
N TRP A 55 16.92 11.49 -15.92
CA TRP A 55 16.42 12.24 -14.76
C TRP A 55 15.72 11.34 -13.73
N LYS A 56 15.06 10.28 -14.16
CA LYS A 56 14.48 9.29 -13.25
C LYS A 56 15.57 8.56 -12.47
N ASN A 57 16.61 8.09 -13.16
CA ASN A 57 17.75 7.44 -12.52
C ASN A 57 18.46 8.38 -11.53
N ALA A 58 18.65 9.65 -11.89
CA ALA A 58 19.22 10.64 -11.00
C ALA A 58 18.36 10.86 -9.74
N ALA A 59 17.02 10.91 -9.90
CA ALA A 59 16.10 11.05 -8.79
C ALA A 59 16.13 9.83 -7.85
N ASP A 60 16.24 8.62 -8.39
CA ASP A 60 16.34 7.37 -7.62
C ASP A 60 17.68 7.31 -6.86
N GLN A 61 18.79 7.75 -7.47
CA GLN A 61 20.09 7.86 -6.80
C GLN A 61 20.04 8.86 -5.65
N VAL A 62 19.44 10.03 -5.85
CA VAL A 62 19.25 11.03 -4.79
C VAL A 62 18.35 10.51 -3.68
N GLU A 63 17.32 9.71 -4.00
CA GLU A 63 16.46 9.10 -2.98
C GLU A 63 17.24 8.12 -2.08
N ASN A 64 18.09 7.29 -2.67
CA ASN A 64 18.95 6.38 -1.92
C ASN A 64 19.94 7.14 -1.03
N LEU A 65 20.58 8.20 -1.54
CA LEU A 65 21.46 9.05 -0.72
C LEU A 65 20.73 9.70 0.46
N VAL A 66 19.53 10.21 0.24
CA VAL A 66 18.74 10.80 1.33
C VAL A 66 18.44 9.76 2.40
N LYS A 67 18.19 8.53 1.98
CA LYS A 67 17.93 7.41 2.89
C LYS A 67 19.17 7.06 3.73
N ASP A 68 20.35 7.09 3.12
CA ASP A 68 21.62 6.75 3.80
C ASP A 68 22.09 7.86 4.75
N VAL A 69 21.77 9.13 4.46
CA VAL A 69 22.18 10.30 5.27
C VAL A 69 21.22 10.59 6.42
N MET A 70 19.98 10.09 6.35
CA MET A 70 19.02 10.30 7.43
C MET A 70 19.34 9.43 8.64
N GLU A 71 19.45 10.07 9.80
CA GLU A 71 19.65 9.40 11.08
C GLU A 71 18.34 8.74 11.54
N GLU A 72 18.45 7.60 12.23
CA GLU A 72 17.29 6.86 12.76
C GLU A 72 16.47 7.68 13.76
N ASP A 73 17.14 8.57 14.52
CA ASP A 73 16.51 9.46 15.50
C ASP A 73 15.83 10.70 14.88
N ASN A 74 15.90 10.86 13.56
CA ASN A 74 15.30 12.00 12.87
C ASN A 74 13.75 11.90 12.93
N PRO A 75 13.03 12.91 13.45
CA PRO A 75 11.57 12.86 13.59
C PRO A 75 10.82 12.61 12.29
N ILE A 76 11.33 13.11 11.17
CA ILE A 76 10.73 12.92 9.83
C ILE A 76 10.92 11.47 9.39
N TRP A 77 12.11 10.90 9.61
CA TRP A 77 12.39 9.51 9.32
C TRP A 77 11.52 8.58 10.17
N MET A 78 11.45 8.79 11.48
CA MET A 78 10.62 8.00 12.39
C MET A 78 9.15 7.97 11.99
N MET A 79 8.59 9.09 11.51
CA MET A 79 7.21 9.13 11.03
C MET A 79 6.99 8.32 9.75
N ALA A 80 7.95 8.32 8.84
CA ALA A 80 7.86 7.60 7.58
C ALA A 80 8.14 6.09 7.75
N ASP A 81 9.15 5.73 8.54
CA ASP A 81 9.56 4.35 8.80
C ASP A 81 8.49 3.59 9.59
N SER A 82 7.87 4.23 10.58
CA SER A 82 6.75 3.66 11.35
C SER A 82 5.46 3.49 10.52
N GLY A 83 5.40 4.01 9.29
CA GLY A 83 4.20 4.00 8.47
C GLY A 83 3.07 4.93 8.97
N ALA A 84 3.31 5.71 10.03
CA ALA A 84 2.29 6.59 10.60
C ALA A 84 1.90 7.72 9.65
N ARG A 85 2.89 8.34 9.01
CA ARG A 85 2.66 9.41 8.02
C ARG A 85 3.89 9.64 7.16
N GLY A 86 3.65 9.86 5.87
CA GLY A 86 4.72 10.17 4.93
C GLY A 86 5.20 8.96 4.13
N SER A 87 5.95 9.23 3.10
CA SER A 87 6.62 8.23 2.26
C SER A 87 8.02 8.72 1.89
N MET A 88 8.90 7.81 1.49
CA MET A 88 10.25 8.15 1.02
C MET A 88 10.23 9.17 -0.12
N ASN A 89 9.26 9.08 -1.00
CA ASN A 89 9.07 10.04 -2.09
C ASN A 89 8.83 11.48 -1.57
N GLN A 90 8.09 11.64 -0.47
CA GLN A 90 7.87 12.95 0.17
C GLN A 90 9.13 13.46 0.84
N ILE A 91 9.89 12.59 1.52
CA ILE A 91 11.18 12.95 2.13
C ILE A 91 12.18 13.38 1.05
N ARG A 92 12.26 12.66 -0.07
CA ARG A 92 13.09 13.04 -1.22
C ARG A 92 12.76 14.44 -1.73
N GLN A 93 11.47 14.79 -1.81
CA GLN A 93 11.07 16.14 -2.24
C GLN A 93 11.43 17.22 -1.23
N LEU A 94 11.49 16.89 0.06
CA LEU A 94 11.87 17.82 1.12
C LEU A 94 13.39 18.08 1.18
N CYS A 95 14.20 17.01 1.11
CA CYS A 95 15.64 17.03 1.39
C CYS A 95 16.51 16.79 0.15
N GLY A 96 16.00 16.11 -0.87
CA GLY A 96 16.75 15.71 -2.04
C GLY A 96 16.42 16.55 -3.28
N MET A 97 15.59 16.01 -4.14
CA MET A 97 15.20 16.59 -5.42
C MET A 97 13.72 16.35 -5.66
N ARG A 98 12.99 17.35 -6.14
CA ARG A 98 11.59 17.17 -6.48
C ARG A 98 11.38 16.27 -7.71
N GLY A 99 12.24 16.42 -8.72
CA GLY A 99 12.26 15.55 -9.89
C GLY A 99 11.36 16.01 -11.04
N LEU A 100 10.97 15.05 -11.88
CA LEU A 100 10.14 15.31 -13.04
C LEU A 100 8.69 15.59 -12.65
N MET A 101 8.08 16.56 -13.31
CA MET A 101 6.69 16.94 -13.14
C MET A 101 5.88 16.58 -14.37
N SER A 102 4.58 16.32 -14.16
CA SER A 102 3.66 16.05 -15.28
C SER A 102 2.84 17.28 -15.60
N ASP A 103 2.62 17.51 -16.89
CA ASP A 103 1.67 18.47 -17.43
C ASP A 103 0.22 18.03 -17.09
N PRO A 104 -0.77 18.94 -17.09
CA PRO A 104 -2.19 18.59 -16.94
C PRO A 104 -2.69 17.50 -17.89
N SER A 105 -2.13 17.41 -19.09
CA SER A 105 -2.42 16.35 -20.08
C SER A 105 -1.89 14.96 -19.69
N GLY A 106 -1.01 14.87 -18.68
CA GLY A 106 -0.36 13.62 -18.25
C GLY A 106 1.00 13.36 -18.89
N ARG A 107 1.47 14.23 -19.83
CA ARG A 107 2.82 14.12 -20.39
C ARG A 107 3.84 14.62 -19.37
N THR A 108 4.96 13.92 -19.23
CA THR A 108 6.05 14.35 -18.36
C THR A 108 6.82 15.51 -18.97
N ILE A 109 7.07 16.55 -18.20
CA ILE A 109 7.86 17.70 -18.63
C ILE A 109 9.34 17.30 -18.57
N GLU A 110 10.08 17.52 -19.66
CA GLU A 110 11.50 17.13 -19.77
C GLU A 110 12.42 17.90 -18.81
N LEU A 111 11.99 19.10 -18.42
CA LEU A 111 12.75 19.94 -17.48
C LEU A 111 12.46 19.50 -16.03
N PRO A 112 13.45 18.92 -15.32
CA PRO A 112 13.26 18.47 -13.95
C PRO A 112 13.33 19.65 -12.97
N VAL A 113 12.64 19.51 -11.85
CA VAL A 113 12.82 20.39 -10.69
C VAL A 113 13.98 19.84 -9.87
N LYS A 114 15.16 20.45 -9.98
CA LYS A 114 16.40 20.01 -9.32
C LYS A 114 16.45 20.38 -7.85
N ALA A 115 15.80 21.49 -7.49
CA ALA A 115 15.73 21.96 -6.12
C ALA A 115 14.80 21.09 -5.25
N CYS A 116 15.04 21.09 -3.95
CA CYS A 116 14.15 20.56 -2.93
C CYS A 116 13.41 21.70 -2.23
N PHE A 117 12.39 21.37 -1.44
CA PHE A 117 11.62 22.39 -0.72
C PHE A 117 12.45 23.15 0.30
N ARG A 118 13.46 22.51 0.92
CA ARG A 118 14.36 23.19 1.86
C ARG A 118 15.24 24.22 1.19
N GLU A 119 15.75 23.95 -0.01
CA GLU A 119 16.56 24.92 -0.79
C GLU A 119 15.71 26.08 -1.31
N GLY A 120 14.43 25.85 -1.50
CA GLY A 120 13.53 26.76 -2.19
C GLY A 120 13.57 26.55 -3.71
N LEU A 121 12.45 26.83 -4.36
CA LEU A 121 12.29 26.67 -5.81
C LEU A 121 12.54 27.98 -6.52
N SER A 122 13.17 27.94 -7.69
CA SER A 122 13.22 29.06 -8.61
C SER A 122 11.81 29.38 -9.15
N VAL A 123 11.64 30.58 -9.72
CA VAL A 123 10.32 30.99 -10.25
C VAL A 123 9.82 30.01 -11.33
N LEU A 124 10.71 29.57 -12.20
CA LEU A 124 10.37 28.60 -13.26
C LEU A 124 9.99 27.24 -12.68
N GLU A 125 10.77 26.71 -11.73
CA GLU A 125 10.50 25.45 -11.07
C GLU A 125 9.18 25.49 -10.27
N TYR A 126 8.90 26.62 -9.62
CA TYR A 126 7.64 26.83 -8.93
C TYR A 126 6.45 26.82 -9.91
N PHE A 127 6.59 27.50 -11.07
CA PHE A 127 5.55 27.51 -12.10
C PHE A 127 5.26 26.11 -12.64
N ILE A 128 6.30 25.34 -12.99
CA ILE A 128 6.18 23.95 -13.43
C ILE A 128 5.51 23.10 -12.34
N SER A 129 5.91 23.27 -11.10
CA SER A 129 5.34 22.57 -9.95
C SER A 129 3.87 22.86 -9.72
N SER A 130 3.41 24.08 -10.06
CA SER A 130 2.02 24.50 -9.87
C SER A 130 1.04 23.73 -10.74
N HIS A 131 1.47 23.24 -11.92
CA HIS A 131 0.65 22.39 -12.78
C HIS A 131 0.23 21.10 -12.08
N GLY A 132 1.20 20.42 -11.43
CA GLY A 132 0.92 19.21 -10.67
C GLY A 132 -0.01 19.44 -9.47
N GLY A 133 0.21 20.54 -8.75
CA GLY A 133 -0.66 20.93 -7.62
C GLY A 133 -2.09 21.22 -8.07
N ARG A 134 -2.26 21.99 -9.15
CA ARG A 134 -3.60 22.31 -9.72
C ARG A 134 -4.32 21.05 -10.19
N LYS A 135 -3.61 20.17 -10.92
CA LYS A 135 -4.17 18.89 -11.36
C LYS A 135 -4.58 18.03 -10.17
N GLY A 136 -3.73 17.90 -9.15
CA GLY A 136 -4.04 17.14 -7.94
C GLY A 136 -5.29 17.63 -7.22
N LEU A 137 -5.47 18.95 -7.08
CA LEU A 137 -6.68 19.54 -6.49
C LEU A 137 -7.94 19.25 -7.31
N ALA A 138 -7.85 19.38 -8.64
CA ALA A 138 -8.98 19.09 -9.53
C ALA A 138 -9.31 17.59 -9.53
N ASP A 139 -8.32 16.73 -9.64
CA ASP A 139 -8.49 15.27 -9.61
C ASP A 139 -9.10 14.80 -8.30
N THR A 140 -8.66 15.33 -7.16
CA THR A 140 -9.22 15.01 -5.84
C THR A 140 -10.71 15.37 -5.78
N ALA A 141 -11.08 16.57 -6.22
CA ALA A 141 -12.47 17.01 -6.23
C ALA A 141 -13.38 16.12 -7.09
N LEU A 142 -12.92 15.71 -8.28
CA LEU A 142 -13.68 14.87 -9.20
C LEU A 142 -13.76 13.41 -8.71
N LYS A 143 -12.65 12.83 -8.31
CA LYS A 143 -12.57 11.43 -7.88
C LYS A 143 -13.32 11.15 -6.58
N THR A 144 -13.48 12.16 -5.72
CA THR A 144 -14.28 12.03 -4.50
C THR A 144 -15.74 11.65 -4.82
N ALA A 145 -16.31 12.24 -5.88
CA ALA A 145 -17.65 11.89 -6.34
C ALA A 145 -17.72 10.44 -6.85
N ASP A 146 -16.72 10.00 -7.64
CA ASP A 146 -16.66 8.63 -8.16
C ASP A 146 -16.53 7.59 -7.04
N SER A 147 -15.69 7.87 -6.04
CA SER A 147 -15.53 7.02 -4.85
C SER A 147 -16.84 6.94 -4.05
N GLY A 148 -17.53 8.07 -3.86
CA GLY A 148 -18.81 8.10 -3.18
C GLY A 148 -19.89 7.29 -3.93
N TYR A 149 -19.94 7.41 -5.24
CA TYR A 149 -20.86 6.64 -6.08
C TYR A 149 -20.55 5.14 -6.05
N LEU A 150 -19.27 4.75 -6.11
CA LEU A 150 -18.85 3.35 -5.97
C LEU A 150 -19.30 2.79 -4.61
N THR A 151 -19.02 3.51 -3.52
CA THR A 151 -19.40 3.10 -2.17
C THR A 151 -20.92 2.89 -2.05
N ARG A 152 -21.72 3.81 -2.58
CA ARG A 152 -23.18 3.70 -2.59
C ARG A 152 -23.63 2.43 -3.33
N ARG A 153 -23.09 2.17 -4.51
CA ARG A 153 -23.45 0.96 -5.27
C ARG A 153 -23.06 -0.31 -4.55
N LEU A 154 -21.89 -0.34 -3.90
CA LEU A 154 -21.46 -1.47 -3.08
C LEU A 154 -22.40 -1.72 -1.92
N VAL A 155 -22.81 -0.67 -1.19
CA VAL A 155 -23.78 -0.77 -0.10
C VAL A 155 -25.13 -1.27 -0.62
N ASP A 156 -25.66 -0.73 -1.71
CA ASP A 156 -26.95 -1.13 -2.28
C ASP A 156 -26.98 -2.64 -2.63
N VAL A 157 -25.88 -3.19 -3.13
CA VAL A 157 -25.78 -4.61 -3.47
C VAL A 157 -25.55 -5.48 -2.22
N ALA A 158 -24.70 -5.01 -1.29
CA ALA A 158 -24.25 -5.81 -0.16
C ALA A 158 -25.14 -5.71 1.10
N GLN A 159 -26.11 -4.78 1.14
CA GLN A 159 -26.95 -4.54 2.34
C GLN A 159 -27.71 -5.77 2.83
N ASN A 160 -28.03 -6.72 1.96
CA ASN A 160 -28.73 -7.94 2.30
C ASN A 160 -27.82 -9.06 2.83
N VAL A 161 -26.49 -8.86 2.78
CA VAL A 161 -25.51 -9.81 3.31
C VAL A 161 -25.38 -9.61 4.81
N ILE A 162 -26.13 -10.38 5.56
CA ILE A 162 -26.23 -10.31 7.02
C ILE A 162 -25.89 -11.70 7.58
N VAL A 163 -25.31 -11.76 8.78
CA VAL A 163 -25.10 -13.02 9.49
C VAL A 163 -26.43 -13.53 10.02
N ARG A 164 -26.93 -14.66 9.48
CA ARG A 164 -28.29 -15.13 9.78
C ARG A 164 -28.36 -16.43 10.58
N GLU A 165 -27.31 -17.24 10.56
CA GLU A 165 -27.24 -18.51 11.22
C GLU A 165 -25.86 -18.75 11.83
N GLU A 166 -25.80 -19.64 12.83
CA GLU A 166 -24.51 -19.96 13.47
C GLU A 166 -23.62 -20.82 12.58
N ASP A 167 -24.20 -21.85 11.96
CA ASP A 167 -23.47 -22.80 11.12
C ASP A 167 -24.32 -23.29 9.93
N CYS A 168 -23.82 -23.05 8.72
CA CYS A 168 -24.45 -23.50 7.48
C CYS A 168 -24.18 -24.97 7.13
N SER A 169 -23.37 -25.70 7.92
CA SER A 169 -22.97 -27.08 7.58
C SER A 169 -24.04 -28.12 7.89
N ALA A 170 -25.01 -27.81 8.77
CA ALA A 170 -26.12 -28.70 9.16
C ALA A 170 -25.68 -30.16 9.48
N GLY A 171 -24.50 -30.33 10.11
CA GLY A 171 -23.91 -31.63 10.44
C GLY A 171 -23.12 -32.31 9.31
N SER A 172 -23.05 -31.72 8.11
CA SER A 172 -22.20 -32.20 7.03
C SER A 172 -20.85 -31.48 7.05
N ARG A 173 -19.79 -32.09 6.49
CA ARG A 173 -18.48 -31.41 6.40
C ARG A 173 -18.60 -30.14 5.55
N PRO A 174 -18.22 -28.96 6.10
CA PRO A 174 -18.27 -27.72 5.35
C PRO A 174 -17.24 -27.72 4.22
N GLN A 175 -17.53 -26.96 3.16
CA GLN A 175 -16.54 -26.67 2.13
C GLN A 175 -15.70 -25.48 2.56
N GLY A 176 -14.42 -25.53 2.25
CA GLY A 176 -13.47 -24.45 2.57
C GLY A 176 -12.57 -24.14 1.39
N MET A 177 -11.57 -23.33 1.68
CA MET A 177 -10.47 -23.02 0.76
C MET A 177 -9.13 -23.22 1.44
N TRP A 178 -8.13 -23.56 0.64
CA TRP A 178 -6.74 -23.55 1.09
C TRP A 178 -6.24 -22.11 1.18
N ILE A 179 -5.77 -21.72 2.35
CA ILE A 179 -5.21 -20.41 2.64
C ILE A 179 -3.70 -20.58 2.83
N GLU A 180 -2.94 -19.75 2.12
CA GLU A 180 -1.49 -19.61 2.18
C GLU A 180 -1.12 -18.14 2.18
N ALA A 181 0.16 -17.78 2.40
CA ALA A 181 0.62 -16.40 2.30
C ALA A 181 0.31 -15.82 0.92
N PHE A 182 -0.15 -14.57 0.86
CA PHE A 182 -0.42 -13.90 -0.41
C PHE A 182 0.86 -13.25 -0.93
N ARG A 183 1.30 -13.70 -2.11
CA ARG A 183 2.53 -13.24 -2.74
C ARG A 183 2.20 -12.36 -3.93
N GLY A 184 3.03 -11.31 -4.12
CA GLY A 184 2.97 -10.43 -5.28
C GLY A 184 3.56 -11.06 -6.54
N SER A 185 3.60 -10.30 -7.63
CA SER A 185 4.19 -10.74 -8.90
C SER A 185 5.72 -10.92 -8.84
N GLY A 186 6.40 -10.36 -7.84
CA GLY A 186 7.80 -10.60 -7.54
C GLY A 186 7.98 -11.90 -6.75
N LYS A 187 9.04 -12.67 -7.04
CA LYS A 187 9.25 -14.02 -6.43
C LYS A 187 9.32 -14.03 -4.90
N ASP A 188 9.70 -12.90 -4.27
CA ASP A 188 9.94 -12.80 -2.83
C ASP A 188 9.05 -11.76 -2.11
N GLU A 189 8.11 -11.14 -2.82
CA GLU A 189 7.25 -10.12 -2.26
C GLU A 189 6.02 -10.75 -1.58
N ILE A 190 6.03 -10.83 -0.24
CA ILE A 190 4.89 -11.23 0.56
C ILE A 190 4.04 -9.97 0.83
N ILE A 191 2.87 -9.89 0.19
CA ILE A 191 1.91 -8.78 0.40
C ILE A 191 1.20 -8.95 1.73
N GLU A 192 0.79 -10.20 2.07
CA GLU A 192 0.09 -10.51 3.31
C GLU A 192 0.64 -11.80 3.90
N LYS A 193 1.04 -11.76 5.15
CA LYS A 193 1.61 -12.93 5.84
C LYS A 193 0.55 -14.00 6.06
N PHE A 194 0.99 -15.25 6.08
CA PHE A 194 0.10 -16.37 6.35
C PHE A 194 -0.59 -16.26 7.72
N GLU A 195 0.14 -15.79 8.74
CA GLU A 195 -0.36 -15.57 10.07
C GLU A 195 -1.58 -14.62 10.09
N ASP A 196 -1.45 -13.44 9.46
CA ASP A 196 -2.51 -12.43 9.40
C ASP A 196 -3.78 -12.93 8.69
N ARG A 197 -3.60 -13.84 7.72
CA ARG A 197 -4.70 -14.40 6.93
C ARG A 197 -5.52 -15.47 7.64
N ILE A 198 -4.96 -16.15 8.61
CA ILE A 198 -5.62 -17.24 9.33
C ILE A 198 -6.32 -16.79 10.60
N ILE A 199 -5.88 -15.69 11.22
CA ILE A 199 -6.45 -15.13 12.45
C ILE A 199 -7.94 -14.84 12.27
N GLY A 200 -8.74 -15.26 13.27
CA GLY A 200 -10.19 -15.03 13.30
C GLY A 200 -11.01 -15.91 12.39
N LYS A 201 -10.42 -16.88 11.71
CA LYS A 201 -11.13 -17.83 10.84
C LYS A 201 -11.24 -19.22 11.49
N TYR A 202 -12.23 -20.00 11.05
CA TYR A 202 -12.45 -21.37 11.52
C TYR A 202 -11.72 -22.37 10.64
N VAL A 203 -10.95 -23.26 11.25
CA VAL A 203 -10.38 -24.43 10.58
C VAL A 203 -11.44 -25.51 10.37
N ILE A 204 -11.30 -26.30 9.30
CA ILE A 204 -12.23 -27.41 9.02
C ILE A 204 -11.70 -28.70 9.60
N ASP A 205 -10.44 -28.97 9.40
CA ASP A 205 -9.78 -30.22 9.83
C ASP A 205 -8.88 -29.96 11.05
N ASP A 206 -8.58 -31.01 11.79
CA ASP A 206 -7.64 -30.95 12.91
C ASP A 206 -6.26 -30.50 12.41
N VAL A 207 -5.66 -29.55 13.10
CA VAL A 207 -4.31 -29.05 12.80
C VAL A 207 -3.31 -29.77 13.69
N VAL A 208 -2.49 -30.62 13.06
CA VAL A 208 -1.49 -31.44 13.75
C VAL A 208 -0.09 -30.93 13.40
N ASN A 209 0.79 -30.88 14.36
CA ASN A 209 2.17 -30.53 14.14
C ASN A 209 2.86 -31.61 13.28
N PRO A 210 3.41 -31.26 12.09
CA PRO A 210 4.00 -32.24 11.19
C PRO A 210 5.28 -32.91 11.76
N THR A 211 5.92 -32.29 12.76
CA THR A 211 7.16 -32.78 13.36
C THR A 211 6.92 -33.63 14.60
N THR A 212 6.02 -33.20 15.49
CA THR A 212 5.76 -33.89 16.78
C THR A 212 4.56 -34.80 16.76
N GLY A 213 3.64 -34.62 15.81
CA GLY A 213 2.34 -35.33 15.76
C GLY A 213 1.32 -34.86 16.80
N GLU A 214 1.61 -33.81 17.56
CA GLU A 214 0.71 -33.26 18.56
C GLU A 214 -0.40 -32.45 17.91
N LEU A 215 -1.60 -32.48 18.47
CA LEU A 215 -2.74 -31.69 18.05
C LEU A 215 -2.55 -30.25 18.53
N ILE A 216 -2.39 -29.30 17.60
CA ILE A 216 -2.30 -27.86 17.90
C ILE A 216 -3.70 -27.28 18.07
N CYS A 217 -4.61 -27.57 17.13
CA CYS A 217 -5.95 -27.02 17.13
C CYS A 217 -6.93 -28.07 16.60
N PRO A 218 -8.02 -28.38 17.33
CA PRO A 218 -9.09 -29.26 16.82
C PRO A 218 -9.87 -28.58 15.70
N GLY A 219 -10.42 -29.37 14.82
CA GLY A 219 -11.33 -28.89 13.77
C GLY A 219 -12.49 -28.09 14.33
N ASP A 220 -13.07 -27.23 13.50
CA ASP A 220 -14.18 -26.33 13.83
C ASP A 220 -13.89 -25.34 14.98
N THR A 221 -12.61 -25.00 15.17
CA THR A 221 -12.17 -24.01 16.15
C THR A 221 -11.72 -22.71 15.44
N MET A 222 -12.01 -21.56 16.05
CA MET A 222 -11.55 -20.26 15.57
C MET A 222 -10.09 -20.04 15.97
N ILE A 223 -9.27 -19.67 15.02
CA ILE A 223 -7.85 -19.38 15.27
C ILE A 223 -7.72 -18.02 15.97
N THR A 224 -7.08 -18.01 17.13
CA THR A 224 -6.65 -16.81 17.85
C THR A 224 -5.22 -16.44 17.47
N ASP A 225 -4.75 -15.26 17.92
CA ASP A 225 -3.38 -14.79 17.66
C ASP A 225 -2.33 -15.79 18.19
N ASP A 226 -2.56 -16.34 19.39
CA ASP A 226 -1.64 -17.31 20.02
C ASP A 226 -1.55 -18.60 19.19
N LEU A 227 -2.72 -19.14 18.76
CA LEU A 227 -2.79 -20.34 17.93
C LEU A 227 -2.16 -20.12 16.56
N ALA A 228 -2.33 -18.94 15.97
CA ALA A 228 -1.70 -18.59 14.70
C ALA A 228 -0.17 -18.60 14.79
N ALA A 229 0.37 -18.04 15.88
CA ALA A 229 1.81 -18.05 16.12
C ALA A 229 2.36 -19.49 16.32
N GLU A 230 1.62 -20.36 17.02
CA GLU A 230 2.01 -21.77 17.17
C GLU A 230 1.98 -22.53 15.86
N ILE A 231 0.96 -22.32 15.02
CA ILE A 231 0.84 -22.93 13.69
C ILE A 231 2.01 -22.54 12.78
N VAL A 232 2.38 -21.25 12.79
CA VAL A 232 3.52 -20.76 12.00
C VAL A 232 4.84 -21.34 12.53
N LYS A 233 5.02 -21.41 13.85
CA LYS A 233 6.22 -22.04 14.46
C LYS A 233 6.33 -23.54 14.16
N ALA A 234 5.21 -24.24 14.01
CA ALA A 234 5.20 -25.64 13.59
C ALA A 234 5.56 -25.83 12.10
N GLY A 235 5.79 -24.75 11.33
CA GLY A 235 6.20 -24.79 9.93
C GLY A 235 5.07 -25.05 8.94
N ILE A 236 3.81 -24.89 9.37
CA ILE A 236 2.64 -25.04 8.50
C ILE A 236 2.47 -23.77 7.67
N SER A 237 2.49 -23.90 6.35
CA SER A 237 2.36 -22.77 5.41
C SER A 237 1.00 -22.68 4.71
N LYS A 238 0.13 -23.68 4.90
CA LYS A 238 -1.16 -23.80 4.22
C LYS A 238 -2.17 -24.53 5.10
N LEU A 239 -3.38 -23.97 5.21
CA LEU A 239 -4.48 -24.55 5.98
C LEU A 239 -5.78 -24.56 5.17
N TYR A 240 -6.62 -25.58 5.42
CA TYR A 240 -7.95 -25.67 4.84
C TYR A 240 -8.98 -25.07 5.80
N MET A 241 -9.58 -23.93 5.41
CA MET A 241 -10.35 -23.10 6.32
C MET A 241 -11.71 -22.75 5.74
N ARG A 242 -12.67 -22.43 6.61
CA ARG A 242 -14.00 -21.93 6.23
C ARG A 242 -13.88 -20.52 5.65
N THR A 243 -14.68 -20.22 4.64
CA THR A 243 -14.73 -18.90 4.00
C THR A 243 -16.17 -18.53 3.66
N VAL A 244 -16.44 -17.23 3.53
CA VAL A 244 -17.74 -16.72 3.07
C VAL A 244 -18.05 -17.13 1.63
N LEU A 245 -17.02 -17.38 0.80
CA LEU A 245 -17.18 -17.75 -0.60
C LEU A 245 -17.78 -19.16 -0.80
N THR A 246 -17.60 -20.03 0.17
CA THR A 246 -18.13 -21.40 0.16
C THR A 246 -19.28 -21.62 1.15
N CYS A 247 -19.78 -20.53 1.73
CA CYS A 247 -20.89 -20.59 2.66
C CYS A 247 -22.16 -21.08 1.96
N ARG A 248 -22.89 -22.03 2.60
CA ARG A 248 -24.13 -22.63 2.07
C ARG A 248 -25.40 -21.95 2.57
N SER A 249 -25.28 -20.85 3.30
CA SER A 249 -26.43 -20.06 3.75
C SER A 249 -27.21 -19.55 2.53
N GLU A 250 -28.54 -19.76 2.50
CA GLU A 250 -29.38 -19.30 1.39
C GLU A 250 -29.39 -17.77 1.25
N HIS A 251 -29.40 -17.08 2.40
CA HIS A 251 -29.42 -15.62 2.44
C HIS A 251 -28.38 -15.12 3.43
N GLY A 252 -27.38 -14.40 2.94
CA GLY A 252 -26.32 -13.86 3.77
C GLY A 252 -25.19 -14.88 4.02
N VAL A 253 -24.69 -14.93 5.24
CA VAL A 253 -23.56 -15.78 5.65
C VAL A 253 -23.81 -16.35 7.06
N CYS A 254 -23.14 -17.44 7.43
CA CYS A 254 -23.14 -17.94 8.79
C CYS A 254 -21.97 -17.43 9.61
N CYS A 255 -22.09 -17.45 10.95
CA CYS A 255 -21.06 -16.99 11.87
C CYS A 255 -19.72 -17.68 11.64
N LYS A 256 -19.69 -19.01 11.51
CA LYS A 256 -18.45 -19.76 11.37
C LYS A 256 -17.74 -19.52 10.03
N CYS A 257 -18.48 -19.30 8.93
CA CYS A 257 -17.87 -18.99 7.63
C CYS A 257 -17.34 -17.56 7.57
N TYR A 258 -17.95 -16.65 8.29
CA TYR A 258 -17.45 -15.28 8.43
C TYR A 258 -16.24 -15.21 9.37
N GLY A 259 -16.37 -15.78 10.57
CA GLY A 259 -15.32 -15.84 11.57
C GLY A 259 -15.43 -14.77 12.66
N SER A 260 -14.34 -14.08 12.94
CA SER A 260 -14.28 -13.06 14.00
C SER A 260 -14.84 -11.71 13.55
N ASN A 261 -15.44 -11.01 14.50
CA ASN A 261 -15.75 -9.58 14.37
C ASN A 261 -14.46 -8.77 14.50
N MET A 262 -14.15 -7.95 13.50
CA MET A 262 -12.90 -7.18 13.42
C MET A 262 -12.72 -6.16 14.54
N ALA A 263 -13.82 -5.69 15.15
CA ALA A 263 -13.72 -4.70 16.22
C ALA A 263 -13.42 -5.33 17.59
N THR A 264 -13.89 -6.56 17.83
CA THR A 264 -13.83 -7.22 19.15
C THR A 264 -12.90 -8.42 19.20
N GLY A 265 -12.48 -8.98 18.05
CA GLY A 265 -11.73 -10.22 17.94
C GLY A 265 -12.51 -11.49 18.36
N LYS A 266 -13.78 -11.34 18.76
CA LYS A 266 -14.66 -12.44 19.16
C LYS A 266 -15.46 -12.96 17.96
N PRO A 267 -16.05 -14.18 18.04
CA PRO A 267 -16.96 -14.65 16.99
C PRO A 267 -18.03 -13.61 16.69
N VAL A 268 -18.39 -13.47 15.42
CA VAL A 268 -19.41 -12.53 14.96
C VAL A 268 -20.77 -12.89 15.52
N ASN A 269 -21.59 -11.89 15.84
CA ASN A 269 -22.94 -12.07 16.34
C ASN A 269 -23.94 -12.28 15.20
N LEU A 270 -25.04 -13.00 15.50
CA LEU A 270 -26.19 -13.07 14.61
C LEU A 270 -26.80 -11.68 14.40
N GLY A 271 -27.20 -11.38 13.17
CA GLY A 271 -27.79 -10.10 12.79
C GLY A 271 -26.79 -9.03 12.37
N GLU A 272 -25.48 -9.29 12.40
CA GLU A 272 -24.47 -8.31 11.98
C GLU A 272 -24.48 -8.09 10.47
N ALA A 273 -24.54 -6.82 10.05
CA ALA A 273 -24.63 -6.43 8.64
C ALA A 273 -23.22 -6.38 7.99
N VAL A 274 -22.61 -7.54 7.85
CA VAL A 274 -21.21 -7.67 7.37
C VAL A 274 -21.00 -7.16 5.95
N GLY A 275 -22.04 -7.20 5.11
CA GLY A 275 -21.96 -6.68 3.75
C GLY A 275 -21.82 -5.16 3.70
N VAL A 276 -22.53 -4.44 4.58
CA VAL A 276 -22.40 -2.98 4.69
C VAL A 276 -21.03 -2.60 5.25
N ILE A 277 -20.54 -3.33 6.26
CA ILE A 277 -19.21 -3.14 6.82
C ILE A 277 -18.13 -3.33 5.74
N ALA A 278 -18.24 -4.38 4.94
CA ALA A 278 -17.32 -4.62 3.83
C ALA A 278 -17.36 -3.50 2.78
N ALA A 279 -18.56 -3.06 2.39
CA ALA A 279 -18.73 -1.97 1.43
C ALA A 279 -18.12 -0.65 1.93
N GLN A 280 -18.30 -0.33 3.21
CA GLN A 280 -17.72 0.86 3.84
C GLN A 280 -16.19 0.75 3.96
N SER A 281 -15.66 -0.42 4.31
CA SER A 281 -14.21 -0.67 4.40
C SER A 281 -13.51 -0.58 3.04
N ILE A 282 -14.20 -0.86 1.94
CA ILE A 282 -13.70 -0.68 0.56
C ILE A 282 -13.83 0.79 0.13
N GLY A 283 -14.92 1.45 0.50
CA GLY A 283 -15.24 2.80 0.08
C GLY A 283 -14.45 3.90 0.78
N GLU A 284 -14.13 3.71 2.05
CA GLU A 284 -13.38 4.69 2.85
C GLU A 284 -11.98 4.95 2.26
N PRO A 285 -11.10 3.94 2.05
CA PRO A 285 -9.80 4.18 1.44
C PRO A 285 -9.90 4.65 -0.02
N GLY A 286 -10.99 4.35 -0.73
CA GLY A 286 -11.24 4.88 -2.06
C GLY A 286 -11.23 6.41 -2.09
N THR A 287 -11.78 7.06 -1.09
CA THR A 287 -11.74 8.53 -0.93
C THR A 287 -10.34 9.04 -0.61
N GLN A 288 -9.55 8.28 0.15
CA GLN A 288 -8.16 8.64 0.49
C GLN A 288 -7.19 8.38 -0.67
N LEU A 289 -7.38 7.32 -1.46
CA LEU A 289 -6.57 7.03 -2.65
C LEU A 289 -6.75 8.04 -3.79
N THR A 290 -7.74 8.93 -3.69
CA THR A 290 -7.94 10.05 -4.62
C THR A 290 -7.08 11.27 -4.29
N MET A 291 -6.36 11.25 -3.17
CA MET A 291 -5.36 12.25 -2.81
C MET A 291 -3.98 11.78 -3.34
#